data_54184eda6cbbfd282fd2c360e217e2ba
#
_entry.id   54184eda6cbbfd282fd2c360e217e2ba
#
_cell.length_a   1.000
_cell.length_b   1.000
_cell.length_c   1.000
_cell.angle_alpha   90.00
_cell.angle_beta   90.00
_cell.angle_gamma   90.00
#
_symmetry.space_group_name_H-M   'P 1'
#
loop_
_entity.id
_entity.type
_entity.pdbx_description
1 polymer ?
#
loop_
_entity_poly.entity_id
_entity_poly.type
_entity_poly.pdbx_seq_one_letter_code
_entity_poly.pdbx_strand_id
1 'polypeptide(L)'
;MVHRQAREFEKTHSNIKVNVNNSSDATTDLRTRLVKNREPDVITINGDINYGMLAEAGVFHDFTDDEIVDELNPGMVNIAKSLVQTTDKSKKRLYGIPYAGNASGYIINADVWKQAGEDPDNPPQTWSEFIALLKRLKAKGVTPVEASTADPWTLQAPLASLNSTLVPESEYAYLKDGSKTFSDLWTPVSGKLIEIYQNYTQKNPAVTYQQATQDIASGKAAILPLGTYAIPQIRLINKDANLRFAQMPATDNVKEQQLTAGDDVMLTIGAHTKLYTEAREFVDFLMSEENVQDYSKQQSAFTPYKDTYVGDEALNGVLDFYKAGKLADFCDHYVPASINLAGFLQTLVQSGNTKRFLNSMQSEYDKIEARNFR
;
A
#
# COMPACT_ATOMS: atom_id res chain seq x y z
N MET A 1 -1.55 17.97 8.91
CA MET A 1 -2.88 17.48 9.31
C MET A 1 -2.94 17.20 10.82
N VAL A 2 -2.21 16.25 11.38
CA VAL A 2 -2.29 15.82 12.80
C VAL A 2 -2.18 16.99 13.80
N HIS A 3 -1.24 17.93 13.60
CA HIS A 3 -1.15 19.13 14.45
C HIS A 3 -2.41 20.04 14.42
N ARG A 4 -3.16 20.04 13.30
CA ARG A 4 -4.44 20.77 13.23
C ARG A 4 -5.49 20.02 14.03
N GLN A 5 -5.65 18.72 13.78
CA GLN A 5 -6.60 17.87 14.49
C GLN A 5 -6.36 17.87 16.01
N ALA A 6 -5.08 17.80 16.45
CA ALA A 6 -4.74 17.94 17.86
C ALA A 6 -5.22 19.27 18.46
N ARG A 7 -5.01 20.40 17.78
CA ARG A 7 -5.52 21.71 18.24
C ARG A 7 -7.03 21.81 18.23
N GLU A 8 -7.71 21.16 17.30
CA GLU A 8 -9.18 21.13 17.25
C GLU A 8 -9.75 20.30 18.39
N PHE A 9 -9.16 19.15 18.66
CA PHE A 9 -9.50 18.31 19.80
C PHE A 9 -9.35 19.05 21.14
N GLU A 10 -8.21 19.73 21.34
CA GLU A 10 -7.93 20.49 22.57
C GLU A 10 -8.93 21.64 22.84
N LYS A 11 -9.63 22.15 21.80
CA LYS A 11 -10.67 23.18 22.00
C LYS A 11 -11.89 22.65 22.73
N THR A 12 -12.23 21.39 22.51
CA THR A 12 -13.39 20.71 23.11
C THR A 12 -13.01 19.90 24.34
N HIS A 13 -11.73 19.56 24.51
CA HIS A 13 -11.19 18.76 25.61
C HIS A 13 -10.09 19.54 26.33
N SER A 14 -10.46 20.64 26.99
CA SER A 14 -9.51 21.59 27.59
C SER A 14 -8.63 21.03 28.72
N ASN A 15 -9.01 19.88 29.28
CA ASN A 15 -8.24 19.13 30.29
C ASN A 15 -7.21 18.16 29.67
N ILE A 16 -7.21 17.97 28.35
CA ILE A 16 -6.29 17.07 27.66
C ILE A 16 -5.35 17.90 26.78
N LYS A 17 -4.05 17.58 26.85
CA LYS A 17 -3.01 18.17 26.00
C LYS A 17 -2.42 17.12 25.07
N VAL A 18 -2.46 17.35 23.77
CA VAL A 18 -1.89 16.46 22.76
C VAL A 18 -0.51 16.93 22.30
N ASN A 19 0.52 16.20 22.70
CA ASN A 19 1.88 16.47 22.28
C ASN A 19 2.24 15.66 21.03
N VAL A 20 2.11 16.26 19.86
CA VAL A 20 2.42 15.58 18.59
C VAL A 20 3.93 15.52 18.41
N ASN A 21 4.44 14.30 18.27
CA ASN A 21 5.83 14.04 17.89
C ASN A 21 5.85 13.49 16.45
N ASN A 22 6.50 14.22 15.56
CA ASN A 22 6.67 13.83 14.16
C ASN A 22 8.17 13.68 13.88
N SER A 23 8.64 12.43 13.76
CA SER A 23 10.03 12.09 13.45
C SER A 23 10.19 11.73 11.99
N SER A 24 11.28 12.16 11.36
CA SER A 24 11.63 11.73 9.98
C SER A 24 12.01 10.25 9.90
N ASP A 25 12.38 9.63 11.04
CA ASP A 25 12.60 8.19 11.19
C ASP A 25 11.75 7.69 12.36
N ALA A 26 10.43 7.64 12.13
CA ALA A 26 9.44 7.31 13.14
C ALA A 26 9.65 5.91 13.74
N THR A 27 10.05 4.94 12.92
CA THR A 27 10.25 3.55 13.37
C THR A 27 11.43 3.44 14.33
N THR A 28 12.55 4.08 14.04
CA THR A 28 13.73 4.09 14.93
C THR A 28 13.45 4.86 16.22
N ASP A 29 12.73 6.01 16.13
CA ASP A 29 12.34 6.78 17.32
C ASP A 29 11.42 5.96 18.23
N LEU A 30 10.40 5.32 17.66
CA LEU A 30 9.48 4.45 18.41
C LEU A 30 10.23 3.31 19.12
N ARG A 31 11.08 2.57 18.41
CA ARG A 31 11.90 1.50 19.01
C ARG A 31 12.77 2.03 20.16
N THR A 32 13.38 3.21 19.99
CA THR A 32 14.19 3.86 21.03
C THR A 32 13.35 4.22 22.25
N ARG A 33 12.12 4.69 22.07
CA ARG A 33 11.19 5.02 23.17
C ARG A 33 10.75 3.78 23.91
N LEU A 34 10.40 2.70 23.18
CA LEU A 34 10.01 1.42 23.77
C LEU A 34 11.11 0.84 24.66
N VAL A 35 12.38 0.84 24.19
CA VAL A 35 13.53 0.38 25.00
C VAL A 35 13.72 1.23 26.28
N LYS A 36 13.34 2.51 26.25
CA LYS A 36 13.44 3.44 27.39
C LYS A 36 12.19 3.44 28.28
N ASN A 37 11.20 2.57 28.04
CA ASN A 37 9.89 2.56 28.70
C ASN A 37 9.21 3.97 28.64
N ARG A 38 9.27 4.61 27.47
CA ARG A 38 8.65 5.92 27.18
C ARG A 38 7.71 5.79 26.00
N GLU A 39 6.88 4.77 26.05
CA GLU A 39 5.86 4.49 25.06
C GLU A 39 4.92 5.68 24.89
N PRO A 40 4.62 6.12 23.65
CA PRO A 40 3.58 7.12 23.43
C PRO A 40 2.20 6.55 23.76
N ASP A 41 1.27 7.44 24.20
CA ASP A 41 -0.09 7.01 24.52
C ASP A 41 -0.87 6.62 23.27
N VAL A 42 -0.72 7.38 22.18
CA VAL A 42 -1.26 7.07 20.85
C VAL A 42 -0.14 6.98 19.84
N ILE A 43 -0.16 5.95 19.01
CA ILE A 43 0.83 5.70 17.97
C ILE A 43 0.10 5.54 16.64
N THR A 44 0.47 6.37 15.65
CA THR A 44 0.04 6.18 14.27
C THR A 44 1.14 5.42 13.54
N ILE A 45 0.79 4.33 12.87
CA ILE A 45 1.74 3.44 12.20
C ILE A 45 1.12 2.92 10.90
N ASN A 46 1.93 2.60 9.90
CA ASN A 46 1.44 1.94 8.70
C ASN A 46 0.98 0.52 9.06
N GLY A 47 -0.09 0.06 8.40
CA GLY A 47 -0.54 -1.34 8.48
C GLY A 47 0.39 -2.23 7.66
N ASP A 48 1.57 -2.49 8.19
CA ASP A 48 2.65 -3.26 7.58
C ASP A 48 3.23 -4.30 8.55
N ILE A 49 4.31 -4.95 8.14
CA ILE A 49 5.00 -5.96 8.96
C ILE A 49 5.50 -5.41 10.31
N ASN A 50 5.83 -4.10 10.39
CA ASN A 50 6.28 -3.49 11.66
C ASN A 50 5.12 -3.37 12.65
N TYR A 51 3.91 -3.01 12.17
CA TYR A 51 2.70 -3.06 12.98
C TYR A 51 2.48 -4.47 13.54
N GLY A 52 2.51 -5.49 12.68
CA GLY A 52 2.32 -6.88 13.09
C GLY A 52 3.33 -7.33 14.15
N MET A 53 4.61 -7.03 13.95
CA MET A 53 5.69 -7.37 14.89
C MET A 53 5.52 -6.67 16.25
N LEU A 54 5.14 -5.40 16.27
CA LEU A 54 4.91 -4.64 17.51
C LEU A 54 3.65 -5.10 18.23
N ALA A 55 2.59 -5.44 17.49
CA ALA A 55 1.38 -6.03 18.02
C ALA A 55 1.66 -7.39 18.70
N GLU A 56 2.42 -8.26 18.03
CA GLU A 56 2.83 -9.56 18.58
C GLU A 56 3.70 -9.41 19.84
N ALA A 57 4.53 -8.37 19.89
CA ALA A 57 5.34 -8.03 21.06
C ALA A 57 4.53 -7.41 22.22
N GLY A 58 3.22 -7.19 22.07
CA GLY A 58 2.34 -6.66 23.11
C GLY A 58 2.49 -5.15 23.34
N VAL A 59 2.92 -4.42 22.31
CA VAL A 59 3.08 -2.96 22.39
C VAL A 59 1.74 -2.24 22.35
N PHE A 60 0.72 -2.80 21.71
CA PHE A 60 -0.55 -2.13 21.46
C PHE A 60 -1.70 -2.73 22.23
N HIS A 61 -2.68 -1.90 22.57
CA HIS A 61 -3.97 -2.31 23.12
C HIS A 61 -4.75 -3.17 22.11
N ASP A 62 -5.55 -4.12 22.62
CA ASP A 62 -6.37 -5.02 21.83
C ASP A 62 -7.76 -4.42 21.58
N PHE A 63 -8.11 -4.20 20.34
CA PHE A 63 -9.39 -3.65 19.88
C PHE A 63 -10.33 -4.70 19.30
N THR A 64 -10.01 -5.99 19.39
CA THR A 64 -10.76 -7.05 18.70
C THR A 64 -12.26 -7.05 19.00
N ASP A 65 -12.61 -6.78 20.26
CA ASP A 65 -13.96 -6.80 20.76
C ASP A 65 -14.54 -5.37 20.97
N ASP A 66 -13.91 -4.36 20.36
CA ASP A 66 -14.33 -2.96 20.42
C ASP A 66 -15.51 -2.70 19.47
N GLU A 67 -16.50 -1.90 19.92
CA GLU A 67 -17.72 -1.59 19.16
C GLU A 67 -17.45 -0.98 17.79
N ILE A 68 -16.37 -0.20 17.64
CA ILE A 68 -16.01 0.42 16.37
C ILE A 68 -15.71 -0.62 15.27
N VAL A 69 -15.29 -1.83 15.64
CA VAL A 69 -14.96 -2.89 14.67
C VAL A 69 -16.17 -3.27 13.82
N ASP A 70 -17.36 -3.17 14.39
CA ASP A 70 -18.61 -3.45 13.69
C ASP A 70 -18.94 -2.41 12.61
N GLU A 71 -18.34 -1.24 12.64
CA GLU A 71 -18.52 -0.17 11.65
C GLU A 71 -17.46 -0.22 10.54
N LEU A 72 -16.33 -0.90 10.79
CA LEU A 72 -15.20 -0.92 9.88
C LEU A 72 -15.40 -1.88 8.69
N ASN A 73 -14.71 -1.59 7.60
CA ASN A 73 -14.63 -2.46 6.43
C ASN A 73 -13.98 -3.80 6.81
N PRO A 74 -14.69 -4.95 6.64
CA PRO A 74 -14.16 -6.25 7.03
C PRO A 74 -12.85 -6.63 6.35
N GLY A 75 -12.62 -6.14 5.10
CA GLY A 75 -11.38 -6.38 4.36
C GLY A 75 -10.19 -5.76 5.07
N MET A 76 -10.29 -4.49 5.50
CA MET A 76 -9.25 -3.80 6.27
C MET A 76 -8.99 -4.49 7.61
N VAL A 77 -10.05 -4.79 8.36
CA VAL A 77 -9.93 -5.52 9.63
C VAL A 77 -9.22 -6.86 9.47
N ASN A 78 -9.53 -7.59 8.39
CA ASN A 78 -8.90 -8.88 8.11
C ASN A 78 -7.42 -8.70 7.74
N ILE A 79 -7.07 -7.70 6.94
CA ILE A 79 -5.67 -7.36 6.61
C ILE A 79 -4.91 -7.04 7.89
N ALA A 80 -5.41 -6.12 8.73
CA ALA A 80 -4.78 -5.75 9.99
C ALA A 80 -4.52 -6.96 10.90
N LYS A 81 -5.50 -7.88 11.01
CA LYS A 81 -5.36 -9.13 11.76
C LYS A 81 -4.33 -10.09 11.13
N SER A 82 -4.24 -10.14 9.80
CA SER A 82 -3.31 -11.04 9.09
C SER A 82 -1.85 -10.63 9.26
N LEU A 83 -1.58 -9.35 9.44
CA LEU A 83 -0.24 -8.81 9.67
C LEU A 83 0.40 -9.32 10.98
N VAL A 84 -0.40 -9.75 11.95
CA VAL A 84 0.10 -10.37 13.19
C VAL A 84 0.51 -11.82 12.88
N GLN A 85 1.78 -12.03 12.58
CA GLN A 85 2.34 -13.30 12.08
C GLN A 85 2.66 -14.31 13.20
N THR A 86 1.79 -14.45 14.18
CA THR A 86 1.97 -15.41 15.27
C THR A 86 1.37 -16.77 14.94
N THR A 87 2.00 -17.85 15.41
CA THR A 87 1.42 -19.20 15.39
C THR A 87 0.35 -19.38 16.46
N ASP A 88 0.36 -18.55 17.48
CA ASP A 88 -0.66 -18.51 18.52
C ASP A 88 -1.89 -17.77 18.02
N LYS A 89 -2.92 -18.53 17.62
CA LYS A 89 -4.18 -17.99 17.10
C LYS A 89 -4.88 -17.04 18.08
N SER A 90 -4.64 -17.16 19.38
CA SER A 90 -5.22 -16.27 20.41
C SER A 90 -4.65 -14.87 20.34
N LYS A 91 -3.45 -14.72 19.77
CA LYS A 91 -2.78 -13.43 19.53
C LYS A 91 -3.04 -12.83 18.15
N LYS A 92 -3.74 -13.55 17.27
CA LYS A 92 -4.10 -13.04 15.94
C LYS A 92 -5.38 -12.20 16.03
N ARG A 93 -5.25 -11.04 16.66
CA ARG A 93 -6.31 -10.13 17.03
C ARG A 93 -6.09 -8.76 16.38
N LEU A 94 -7.00 -7.81 16.59
CA LEU A 94 -6.89 -6.44 16.10
C LEU A 94 -6.23 -5.55 17.15
N TYR A 95 -5.03 -5.07 16.92
CA TYR A 95 -4.26 -4.23 17.84
C TYR A 95 -4.18 -2.76 17.41
N GLY A 96 -4.98 -2.37 16.47
CA GLY A 96 -5.10 -0.98 16.01
C GLY A 96 -6.35 -0.82 15.16
N ILE A 97 -6.87 0.38 15.12
CA ILE A 97 -8.04 0.74 14.34
C ILE A 97 -7.56 1.22 12.97
N PRO A 98 -7.94 0.58 11.84
CA PRO A 98 -7.72 1.14 10.53
C PRO A 98 -8.28 2.57 10.44
N TYR A 99 -7.45 3.52 10.00
CA TYR A 99 -7.84 4.93 9.85
C TYR A 99 -8.00 5.34 8.40
N ALA A 100 -7.14 4.83 7.55
CA ALA A 100 -7.17 5.11 6.12
C ALA A 100 -6.61 3.92 5.34
N GLY A 101 -7.22 3.62 4.20
CA GLY A 101 -6.74 2.62 3.27
C GLY A 101 -6.05 3.25 2.06
N ASN A 102 -5.06 2.57 1.52
CA ASN A 102 -4.49 2.87 0.22
C ASN A 102 -4.68 1.70 -0.74
N ALA A 103 -4.33 1.90 -2.01
CA ALA A 103 -4.30 0.84 -2.98
C ALA A 103 -3.10 0.99 -3.92
N SER A 104 -2.63 -0.14 -4.47
CA SER A 104 -1.69 -0.19 -5.58
C SER A 104 -2.38 -0.59 -6.87
N GLY A 105 -1.95 0.05 -7.96
CA GLY A 105 -2.50 -0.12 -9.29
C GLY A 105 -1.72 0.73 -10.28
N TYR A 106 -2.42 1.58 -11.02
CA TYR A 106 -1.77 2.58 -11.85
C TYR A 106 -2.57 3.88 -11.94
N ILE A 107 -1.84 4.98 -11.90
CA ILE A 107 -2.36 6.33 -12.06
C ILE A 107 -2.37 6.66 -13.55
N ILE A 108 -3.48 7.22 -14.03
CA ILE A 108 -3.72 7.59 -15.42
C ILE A 108 -3.69 9.12 -15.53
N ASN A 109 -2.92 9.67 -16.47
CA ASN A 109 -3.15 11.04 -16.93
C ASN A 109 -4.28 11.00 -17.97
N ALA A 110 -5.48 11.42 -17.56
CA ALA A 110 -6.68 11.35 -18.38
C ALA A 110 -6.60 12.21 -19.64
N ASP A 111 -5.91 13.34 -19.59
CA ASP A 111 -5.78 14.24 -20.75
C ASP A 111 -4.86 13.63 -21.81
N VAL A 112 -3.79 12.97 -21.41
CA VAL A 112 -2.90 12.24 -22.33
C VAL A 112 -3.65 11.09 -23.00
N TRP A 113 -4.49 10.34 -22.24
CA TRP A 113 -5.29 9.28 -22.83
C TRP A 113 -6.29 9.80 -23.85
N LYS A 114 -7.04 10.86 -23.50
CA LYS A 114 -8.01 11.50 -24.42
C LYS A 114 -7.34 12.02 -25.70
N GLN A 115 -6.17 12.67 -25.58
CA GLN A 115 -5.39 13.11 -26.74
C GLN A 115 -4.93 11.94 -27.61
N ALA A 116 -4.63 10.80 -26.98
CA ALA A 116 -4.34 9.54 -27.68
C ALA A 116 -5.58 8.82 -28.21
N GLY A 117 -6.81 9.32 -27.96
CA GLY A 117 -8.07 8.70 -28.39
C GLY A 117 -8.43 7.46 -27.57
N GLU A 118 -7.93 7.38 -26.33
CA GLU A 118 -8.29 6.34 -25.35
C GLU A 118 -9.26 6.92 -24.31
N ASP A 119 -10.07 6.06 -23.71
CA ASP A 119 -11.04 6.44 -22.69
C ASP A 119 -10.49 6.19 -21.28
N PRO A 120 -10.14 7.25 -20.52
CA PRO A 120 -9.60 7.07 -19.17
C PRO A 120 -10.65 6.62 -18.12
N ASP A 121 -11.93 6.73 -18.42
CA ASP A 121 -13.02 6.36 -17.53
C ASP A 121 -13.43 4.88 -17.70
N ASN A 122 -12.93 4.22 -18.77
CA ASN A 122 -13.08 2.78 -19.03
C ASN A 122 -11.71 2.11 -19.21
N PRO A 123 -10.91 1.99 -18.17
CA PRO A 123 -9.60 1.35 -18.26
C PRO A 123 -9.72 -0.16 -18.55
N PRO A 124 -8.68 -0.77 -19.14
CA PRO A 124 -8.62 -2.20 -19.39
C PRO A 124 -8.95 -3.05 -18.16
N GLN A 125 -9.76 -4.09 -18.38
CA GLN A 125 -10.17 -5.03 -17.33
C GLN A 125 -9.40 -6.35 -17.40
N THR A 126 -8.67 -6.60 -18.49
CA THR A 126 -7.89 -7.82 -18.71
C THR A 126 -6.45 -7.48 -19.05
N TRP A 127 -5.55 -8.45 -18.81
CA TRP A 127 -4.13 -8.29 -19.16
C TRP A 127 -3.94 -8.04 -20.66
N SER A 128 -4.62 -8.79 -21.50
CA SER A 128 -4.53 -8.65 -22.96
C SER A 128 -4.98 -7.26 -23.42
N GLU A 129 -6.06 -6.71 -22.86
CA GLU A 129 -6.51 -5.34 -23.13
C GLU A 129 -5.50 -4.29 -22.67
N PHE A 130 -4.92 -4.49 -21.47
CA PHE A 130 -3.90 -3.58 -20.92
C PHE A 130 -2.66 -3.51 -21.83
N ILE A 131 -2.14 -4.66 -22.25
CA ILE A 131 -1.01 -4.72 -23.18
C ILE A 131 -1.37 -4.11 -24.54
N ALA A 132 -2.59 -4.35 -25.04
CA ALA A 132 -3.07 -3.73 -26.28
C ALA A 132 -3.15 -2.20 -26.17
N LEU A 133 -3.62 -1.67 -25.04
CA LEU A 133 -3.59 -0.23 -24.75
C LEU A 133 -2.16 0.34 -24.78
N LEU A 134 -1.21 -0.30 -24.09
CA LEU A 134 0.19 0.16 -24.07
C LEU A 134 0.80 0.20 -25.48
N LYS A 135 0.46 -0.80 -26.33
CA LYS A 135 0.87 -0.82 -27.74
C LYS A 135 0.29 0.35 -28.51
N ARG A 136 -1.02 0.66 -28.33
CA ARG A 136 -1.68 1.79 -29.02
C ARG A 136 -1.09 3.13 -28.59
N LEU A 137 -0.87 3.37 -27.29
CA LEU A 137 -0.22 4.58 -26.78
C LEU A 137 1.16 4.77 -27.40
N LYS A 138 1.97 3.70 -27.40
CA LYS A 138 3.31 3.71 -27.98
C LYS A 138 3.29 4.02 -29.48
N ALA A 139 2.36 3.43 -30.24
CA ALA A 139 2.21 3.67 -31.67
C ALA A 139 1.83 5.13 -31.98
N LYS A 140 1.21 5.83 -31.04
CA LYS A 140 0.85 7.28 -31.15
C LYS A 140 1.96 8.21 -30.66
N GLY A 141 3.15 7.67 -30.33
CA GLY A 141 4.29 8.46 -29.86
C GLY A 141 4.18 8.93 -28.39
N VAL A 142 3.21 8.39 -27.64
CA VAL A 142 3.08 8.65 -26.20
C VAL A 142 3.99 7.72 -25.45
N THR A 143 4.66 8.18 -24.37
CA THR A 143 5.30 7.31 -23.39
C THR A 143 4.22 6.57 -22.63
N PRO A 144 4.04 5.24 -22.83
CA PRO A 144 2.91 4.53 -22.23
C PRO A 144 3.01 4.47 -20.71
N VAL A 145 4.18 4.13 -20.19
CA VAL A 145 4.43 3.90 -18.77
C VAL A 145 5.62 4.71 -18.31
N GLU A 146 5.46 5.50 -17.27
CA GLU A 146 6.57 6.13 -16.55
C GLU A 146 7.11 5.16 -15.49
N ALA A 147 8.43 5.19 -15.26
CA ALA A 147 9.10 4.26 -14.38
C ALA A 147 10.15 4.96 -13.51
N SER A 148 9.92 5.00 -12.21
CA SER A 148 10.82 5.63 -11.23
C SER A 148 11.88 4.64 -10.70
N THR A 149 12.67 4.07 -11.60
CA THR A 149 13.62 2.99 -11.26
C THR A 149 14.85 3.45 -10.46
N ALA A 150 15.12 4.75 -10.36
CA ALA A 150 16.16 5.28 -9.47
C ALA A 150 15.77 5.16 -7.99
N ASP A 151 14.45 5.10 -7.70
CA ASP A 151 13.91 4.85 -6.37
C ASP A 151 13.28 3.44 -6.33
N PRO A 152 14.07 2.38 -6.08
CA PRO A 152 13.66 1.00 -6.30
C PRO A 152 12.42 0.56 -5.51
N TRP A 153 12.13 1.20 -4.37
CA TRP A 153 10.95 0.91 -3.58
C TRP A 153 9.63 1.08 -4.37
N THR A 154 9.62 1.97 -5.38
CA THR A 154 8.44 2.21 -6.23
C THR A 154 8.03 0.99 -7.05
N LEU A 155 8.96 0.07 -7.30
CA LEU A 155 8.71 -1.17 -8.05
C LEU A 155 7.92 -2.21 -7.24
N GLN A 156 7.80 -2.04 -5.92
CA GLN A 156 7.00 -2.92 -5.07
C GLN A 156 5.50 -2.75 -5.35
N ALA A 157 5.05 -1.54 -5.71
CA ALA A 157 3.65 -1.30 -6.04
C ALA A 157 3.15 -2.10 -7.27
N PRO A 158 3.78 -2.06 -8.46
CA PRO A 158 3.37 -2.90 -9.59
C PRO A 158 3.60 -4.40 -9.33
N LEU A 159 4.62 -4.79 -8.55
CA LEU A 159 4.76 -6.17 -8.10
C LEU A 159 3.53 -6.62 -7.32
N ALA A 160 3.16 -5.88 -6.28
CA ALA A 160 2.01 -6.18 -5.44
C ALA A 160 0.71 -6.22 -6.26
N SER A 161 0.51 -5.23 -7.17
CA SER A 161 -0.69 -5.15 -8.02
C SER A 161 -0.88 -6.38 -8.93
N LEU A 162 0.20 -6.90 -9.50
CA LEU A 162 0.12 -8.13 -10.31
C LEU A 162 -0.01 -9.38 -9.43
N ASN A 163 0.68 -9.37 -8.29
CA ASN A 163 0.71 -10.50 -7.36
C ASN A 163 -0.65 -10.79 -6.74
N SER A 164 -1.38 -9.76 -6.34
CA SER A 164 -2.69 -9.87 -5.67
C SER A 164 -3.69 -10.79 -6.41
N THR A 165 -3.65 -10.78 -7.74
CA THR A 165 -4.50 -11.64 -8.58
C THR A 165 -3.85 -12.98 -8.89
N LEU A 166 -2.51 -13.02 -9.06
CA LEU A 166 -1.81 -14.22 -9.57
C LEU A 166 -1.41 -15.20 -8.46
N VAL A 167 -1.24 -14.72 -7.24
CA VAL A 167 -0.74 -15.52 -6.12
C VAL A 167 -1.63 -15.31 -4.90
N PRO A 168 -2.53 -16.24 -4.59
CA PRO A 168 -3.33 -16.18 -3.36
C PRO A 168 -2.44 -16.10 -2.12
N GLU A 169 -2.85 -15.33 -1.11
CA GLU A 169 -2.09 -15.15 0.14
C GLU A 169 -1.74 -16.49 0.83
N SER A 170 -2.64 -17.46 0.76
CA SER A 170 -2.43 -18.80 1.33
C SER A 170 -1.21 -19.53 0.74
N GLU A 171 -0.78 -19.16 -0.47
CA GLU A 171 0.36 -19.77 -1.14
C GLU A 171 1.69 -19.47 -0.44
N TYR A 172 1.79 -18.34 0.28
CA TYR A 172 2.99 -17.97 1.03
C TYR A 172 3.27 -18.90 2.22
N ALA A 173 2.27 -19.59 2.73
CA ALA A 173 2.48 -20.63 3.73
C ALA A 173 3.38 -21.76 3.22
N TYR A 174 3.30 -22.06 1.91
CA TYR A 174 4.11 -23.09 1.26
C TYR A 174 5.58 -22.68 1.04
N LEU A 175 5.90 -21.39 1.06
CA LEU A 175 7.31 -20.96 1.15
C LEU A 175 7.89 -21.31 2.51
N LYS A 176 7.11 -21.10 3.58
CA LYS A 176 7.55 -21.31 4.96
C LYS A 176 7.77 -22.78 5.29
N ASP A 177 6.97 -23.70 4.74
CA ASP A 177 7.14 -25.13 4.92
C ASP A 177 8.08 -25.78 3.89
N GLY A 178 8.59 -24.99 2.94
CA GLY A 178 9.53 -25.42 1.91
C GLY A 178 8.92 -26.26 0.78
N SER A 179 7.59 -26.38 0.71
CA SER A 179 6.92 -27.13 -0.37
C SER A 179 6.78 -26.34 -1.68
N LYS A 180 6.95 -25.02 -1.64
CA LYS A 180 7.05 -24.13 -2.81
C LYS A 180 8.24 -23.19 -2.68
N THR A 181 8.65 -22.65 -3.82
CA THR A 181 9.73 -21.66 -3.97
C THR A 181 9.21 -20.36 -4.54
N PHE A 182 10.01 -19.27 -4.49
CA PHE A 182 9.68 -18.04 -5.22
C PHE A 182 9.53 -18.28 -6.73
N SER A 183 10.20 -19.29 -7.30
CA SER A 183 10.00 -19.64 -8.70
C SER A 183 8.60 -20.17 -8.97
N ASP A 184 8.02 -20.93 -8.06
CA ASP A 184 6.66 -21.44 -8.19
C ASP A 184 5.62 -20.33 -8.11
N LEU A 185 5.85 -19.34 -7.25
CA LEU A 185 4.90 -18.27 -7.00
C LEU A 185 5.07 -17.08 -7.98
N TRP A 186 6.30 -16.62 -8.19
CA TRP A 186 6.55 -15.31 -8.80
C TRP A 186 7.05 -15.36 -10.25
N THR A 187 7.17 -16.52 -10.88
CA THR A 187 7.53 -16.59 -12.31
C THR A 187 6.54 -15.83 -13.21
N PRO A 188 5.20 -16.02 -13.07
CA PRO A 188 4.24 -15.26 -13.88
C PRO A 188 4.29 -13.76 -13.61
N VAL A 189 4.42 -13.36 -12.35
CA VAL A 189 4.48 -11.96 -11.92
C VAL A 189 5.70 -11.27 -12.52
N SER A 190 6.89 -11.89 -12.38
CA SER A 190 8.14 -11.35 -12.93
C SER A 190 8.11 -11.22 -14.44
N GLY A 191 7.50 -12.18 -15.16
CA GLY A 191 7.33 -12.11 -16.61
C GLY A 191 6.52 -10.90 -17.05
N LYS A 192 5.42 -10.61 -16.35
CA LYS A 192 4.58 -9.44 -16.63
C LYS A 192 5.27 -8.11 -16.30
N LEU A 193 6.00 -8.04 -15.20
CA LEU A 193 6.83 -6.86 -14.89
C LEU A 193 7.85 -6.61 -16.00
N ILE A 194 8.57 -7.63 -16.43
CA ILE A 194 9.53 -7.51 -17.54
C ILE A 194 8.83 -7.03 -18.81
N GLU A 195 7.66 -7.59 -19.15
CA GLU A 195 6.92 -7.18 -20.34
C GLU A 195 6.59 -5.69 -20.32
N ILE A 196 6.12 -5.15 -19.18
CA ILE A 196 5.83 -3.71 -19.03
C ILE A 196 7.12 -2.90 -19.13
N TYR A 197 8.09 -3.19 -18.28
CA TYR A 197 9.26 -2.32 -18.09
C TYR A 197 10.25 -2.38 -19.25
N GLN A 198 10.38 -3.52 -19.93
CA GLN A 198 11.27 -3.67 -21.08
C GLN A 198 10.67 -3.12 -22.38
N ASN A 199 9.35 -3.04 -22.51
CA ASN A 199 8.73 -2.70 -23.79
C ASN A 199 8.00 -1.36 -23.80
N TYR A 200 7.53 -0.85 -22.63
CA TYR A 200 6.58 0.27 -22.60
C TYR A 200 7.04 1.44 -21.72
N THR A 201 8.22 1.36 -21.10
CA THR A 201 8.80 2.48 -20.35
C THR A 201 9.87 3.20 -21.16
N GLN A 202 10.20 4.43 -20.76
CA GLN A 202 11.45 5.07 -21.14
C GLN A 202 12.58 4.34 -20.43
N LYS A 203 13.58 3.85 -21.17
CA LYS A 203 14.72 3.12 -20.61
C LYS A 203 15.75 4.08 -19.97
N ASN A 204 15.29 4.90 -19.05
CA ASN A 204 16.13 5.81 -18.29
C ASN A 204 16.18 5.35 -16.82
N PRO A 205 17.28 4.73 -16.38
CA PRO A 205 17.38 4.23 -15.00
C PRO A 205 17.56 5.34 -13.95
N ALA A 206 17.73 6.60 -14.37
CA ALA A 206 17.95 7.74 -13.48
C ALA A 206 16.66 8.46 -13.08
N VAL A 207 15.49 8.00 -13.53
CA VAL A 207 14.22 8.62 -13.17
C VAL A 207 13.89 8.31 -11.71
N THR A 208 13.81 9.38 -10.90
CA THR A 208 13.41 9.31 -9.50
C THR A 208 11.88 9.35 -9.36
N TYR A 209 11.36 9.03 -8.17
CA TYR A 209 9.95 9.18 -7.84
C TYR A 209 9.46 10.62 -8.08
N GLN A 210 10.25 11.61 -7.67
CA GLN A 210 9.93 13.02 -7.88
C GLN A 210 9.85 13.35 -9.38
N GLN A 211 10.78 12.87 -10.19
CA GLN A 211 10.76 13.07 -11.64
C GLN A 211 9.54 12.40 -12.28
N ALA A 212 9.23 11.16 -11.88
CA ALA A 212 8.08 10.43 -12.41
C ALA A 212 6.75 11.12 -12.11
N THR A 213 6.56 11.61 -10.88
CA THR A 213 5.38 12.40 -10.51
C THR A 213 5.27 13.70 -11.31
N GLN A 214 6.40 14.37 -11.57
CA GLN A 214 6.47 15.56 -12.42
C GLN A 214 6.13 15.24 -13.89
N ASP A 215 6.59 14.12 -14.42
CA ASP A 215 6.35 13.73 -15.80
C ASP A 215 4.87 13.36 -16.03
N ILE A 216 4.23 12.70 -15.09
CA ILE A 216 2.77 12.50 -15.11
C ILE A 216 2.03 13.84 -14.98
N ALA A 217 2.42 14.70 -14.03
CA ALA A 217 1.77 16.00 -13.82
C ALA A 217 1.82 16.91 -15.06
N SER A 218 2.88 16.80 -15.84
CA SER A 218 3.11 17.58 -17.08
C SER A 218 2.65 16.90 -18.37
N GLY A 219 2.05 15.70 -18.29
CA GLY A 219 1.53 14.98 -19.45
C GLY A 219 2.60 14.35 -20.35
N LYS A 220 3.81 14.12 -19.86
CA LYS A 220 4.87 13.45 -20.62
C LYS A 220 4.70 11.95 -20.74
N ALA A 221 3.95 11.35 -19.82
CA ALA A 221 3.64 9.93 -19.82
C ALA A 221 2.16 9.68 -19.50
N ALA A 222 1.65 8.54 -19.94
CA ALA A 222 0.23 8.20 -19.87
C ALA A 222 -0.15 7.52 -18.55
N ILE A 223 0.74 6.71 -17.99
CA ILE A 223 0.50 5.84 -16.84
C ILE A 223 1.69 5.87 -15.90
N LEU A 224 1.43 5.86 -14.59
CA LEU A 224 2.40 5.61 -13.53
C LEU A 224 1.93 4.43 -12.68
N PRO A 225 2.57 3.24 -12.76
CA PRO A 225 2.29 2.10 -11.89
C PRO A 225 2.74 2.38 -10.46
N LEU A 226 1.84 2.85 -9.62
CA LEU A 226 2.14 3.24 -8.24
C LEU A 226 0.85 3.22 -7.40
N GLY A 227 0.96 3.50 -6.10
CA GLY A 227 -0.18 3.56 -5.21
C GLY A 227 -0.89 4.92 -5.21
N THR A 228 -2.08 4.95 -4.61
CA THR A 228 -2.94 6.14 -4.50
C THR A 228 -2.25 7.31 -3.81
N TYR A 229 -1.32 7.05 -2.89
CA TYR A 229 -0.50 8.04 -2.19
C TYR A 229 0.32 8.97 -3.11
N ALA A 230 0.53 8.60 -4.37
CA ALA A 230 1.23 9.46 -5.32
C ALA A 230 0.32 10.52 -5.96
N ILE A 231 -1.00 10.36 -5.92
CA ILE A 231 -1.96 11.32 -6.49
C ILE A 231 -1.83 12.71 -5.85
N PRO A 232 -1.81 12.85 -4.51
CA PRO A 232 -1.60 14.15 -3.87
C PRO A 232 -0.25 14.78 -4.25
N GLN A 233 0.80 13.98 -4.42
CA GLN A 233 2.13 14.48 -4.81
C GLN A 233 2.12 15.04 -6.25
N ILE A 234 1.42 14.38 -7.18
CA ILE A 234 1.23 14.87 -8.55
C ILE A 234 0.46 16.19 -8.52
N ARG A 235 -0.58 16.31 -7.69
CA ARG A 235 -1.38 17.52 -7.54
C ARG A 235 -0.67 18.68 -6.86
N LEU A 236 0.32 18.42 -6.03
CA LEU A 236 1.20 19.49 -5.51
C LEU A 236 2.00 20.16 -6.63
N ILE A 237 2.30 19.43 -7.71
CA ILE A 237 3.02 19.95 -8.88
C ILE A 237 2.05 20.63 -9.85
N ASN A 238 0.94 19.97 -10.15
CA ASN A 238 -0.13 20.48 -11.00
C ASN A 238 -1.49 20.20 -10.34
N LYS A 239 -2.06 21.22 -9.69
CA LYS A 239 -3.33 21.12 -8.96
C LYS A 239 -4.52 20.73 -9.84
N ASP A 240 -4.42 21.02 -11.14
CA ASP A 240 -5.47 20.79 -12.13
C ASP A 240 -5.22 19.47 -12.91
N ALA A 241 -4.27 18.64 -12.48
CA ALA A 241 -3.99 17.35 -13.09
C ALA A 241 -5.24 16.46 -13.09
N ASN A 242 -5.70 16.11 -14.29
CA ASN A 242 -6.88 15.28 -14.51
C ASN A 242 -6.46 13.80 -14.41
N LEU A 243 -6.62 13.23 -13.22
CA LEU A 243 -6.13 11.89 -12.89
C LEU A 243 -7.26 10.88 -12.73
N ARG A 244 -6.96 9.63 -13.08
CA ARG A 244 -7.75 8.44 -12.72
C ARG A 244 -6.83 7.41 -12.10
N PHE A 245 -7.40 6.53 -11.32
CA PHE A 245 -6.70 5.39 -10.75
C PHE A 245 -7.42 4.10 -11.13
N ALA A 246 -6.66 3.10 -11.54
CA ALA A 246 -7.21 1.82 -11.95
C ALA A 246 -6.43 0.65 -11.35
N GLN A 247 -7.14 -0.45 -11.12
CA GLN A 247 -6.55 -1.72 -10.78
C GLN A 247 -5.69 -2.23 -11.96
N MET A 248 -4.52 -2.77 -11.70
CA MET A 248 -3.65 -3.35 -12.73
C MET A 248 -4.12 -4.78 -13.03
N PRO A 249 -4.70 -5.04 -14.21
CA PRO A 249 -5.18 -6.38 -14.51
C PRO A 249 -4.01 -7.34 -14.69
N ALA A 250 -4.12 -8.55 -14.13
CA ALA A 250 -3.04 -9.53 -14.16
C ALA A 250 -3.41 -10.82 -14.93
N THR A 251 -4.70 -11.02 -15.22
CA THR A 251 -5.21 -12.15 -16.02
C THR A 251 -6.25 -11.67 -17.03
N ASP A 252 -6.67 -12.56 -17.93
CA ASP A 252 -7.78 -12.31 -18.86
C ASP A 252 -9.15 -12.72 -18.26
N ASN A 253 -9.16 -13.22 -17.03
CA ASN A 253 -10.38 -13.50 -16.29
C ASN A 253 -10.73 -12.34 -15.35
N VAL A 254 -11.68 -11.51 -15.75
CA VAL A 254 -12.14 -10.33 -14.97
C VAL A 254 -12.63 -10.70 -13.56
N LYS A 255 -13.17 -11.92 -13.38
CA LYS A 255 -13.71 -12.36 -12.08
C LYS A 255 -12.62 -12.61 -11.03
N GLU A 256 -11.41 -12.94 -11.48
CA GLU A 256 -10.26 -13.22 -10.62
C GLU A 256 -9.52 -11.96 -10.20
N GLN A 257 -9.78 -10.83 -10.87
CA GLN A 257 -9.08 -9.58 -10.55
C GLN A 257 -9.35 -9.15 -9.10
N GLN A 258 -8.28 -8.80 -8.41
CA GLN A 258 -8.29 -8.25 -7.06
C GLN A 258 -7.55 -6.91 -7.04
N LEU A 259 -7.96 -6.03 -6.16
CA LEU A 259 -7.26 -4.79 -5.89
C LEU A 259 -6.26 -5.03 -4.77
N THR A 260 -4.98 -4.75 -5.01
CA THR A 260 -4.04 -4.64 -3.90
C THR A 260 -4.39 -3.42 -3.08
N ALA A 261 -4.77 -3.63 -1.84
CA ALA A 261 -5.09 -2.57 -0.90
C ALA A 261 -4.65 -2.98 0.51
N GLY A 262 -4.41 -1.98 1.34
CA GLY A 262 -3.99 -2.22 2.71
C GLY A 262 -4.29 -1.02 3.60
N ASP A 263 -3.99 -1.17 4.87
CA ASP A 263 -4.15 -0.15 5.89
C ASP A 263 -2.97 0.82 5.81
N ASP A 264 -3.18 1.99 5.19
CA ASP A 264 -2.16 3.04 5.08
C ASP A 264 -1.78 3.59 6.45
N VAL A 265 -2.80 3.84 7.27
CA VAL A 265 -2.63 4.35 8.65
C VAL A 265 -3.48 3.54 9.61
N MET A 266 -2.82 3.04 10.64
CA MET A 266 -3.43 2.42 11.82
C MET A 266 -3.34 3.40 13.00
N LEU A 267 -4.43 3.55 13.75
CA LEU A 267 -4.44 4.22 15.05
C LEU A 267 -4.29 3.17 16.13
N THR A 268 -3.25 3.26 16.94
CA THR A 268 -3.01 2.34 18.05
C THR A 268 -2.90 3.10 19.38
N ILE A 269 -3.23 2.42 20.47
CA ILE A 269 -3.03 2.93 21.83
C ILE A 269 -1.98 2.04 22.48
N GLY A 270 -1.01 2.64 23.17
CA GLY A 270 0.03 1.91 23.87
C GLY A 270 -0.56 1.01 24.96
N ALA A 271 -0.14 -0.27 24.98
CA ALA A 271 -0.69 -1.28 25.91
C ALA A 271 -0.47 -0.92 27.39
N HIS A 272 0.55 -0.11 27.70
CA HIS A 272 0.94 0.23 29.06
C HIS A 272 0.67 1.70 29.41
N THR A 273 -0.07 2.42 28.55
CA THR A 273 -0.44 3.81 28.84
C THR A 273 -1.27 3.91 30.13
N LYS A 274 -1.02 4.97 30.91
CA LYS A 274 -1.82 5.30 32.08
C LYS A 274 -2.95 6.25 31.76
N LEU A 275 -3.01 6.75 30.52
CA LEU A 275 -3.95 7.72 30.02
C LEU A 275 -4.86 7.10 28.95
N TYR A 276 -5.30 5.85 29.17
CA TYR A 276 -6.11 5.13 28.19
C TYR A 276 -7.38 5.88 27.82
N THR A 277 -8.09 6.44 28.80
CA THR A 277 -9.35 7.18 28.55
C THR A 277 -9.10 8.38 27.65
N GLU A 278 -8.09 9.19 27.95
CA GLU A 278 -7.75 10.39 27.18
C GLU A 278 -7.22 10.04 25.79
N ALA A 279 -6.42 8.96 25.69
CA ALA A 279 -5.93 8.43 24.42
C ALA A 279 -7.10 7.93 23.56
N ARG A 280 -8.07 7.23 24.16
CA ARG A 280 -9.26 6.75 23.48
C ARG A 280 -10.15 7.90 23.00
N GLU A 281 -10.39 8.92 23.81
CA GLU A 281 -11.14 10.11 23.40
C GLU A 281 -10.50 10.80 22.18
N PHE A 282 -9.17 10.85 22.13
CA PHE A 282 -8.47 11.40 20.98
C PHE A 282 -8.57 10.50 19.74
N VAL A 283 -8.48 9.18 19.90
CA VAL A 283 -8.67 8.22 18.80
C VAL A 283 -10.10 8.31 18.26
N ASP A 284 -11.11 8.37 19.12
CA ASP A 284 -12.52 8.51 18.73
C ASP A 284 -12.78 9.83 17.99
N PHE A 285 -12.15 10.93 18.43
CA PHE A 285 -12.18 12.19 17.71
C PHE A 285 -11.57 12.06 16.31
N LEU A 286 -10.42 11.41 16.17
CA LEU A 286 -9.80 11.17 14.85
C LEU A 286 -10.70 10.31 13.97
N MET A 287 -11.37 9.31 14.55
CA MET A 287 -12.28 8.41 13.84
C MET A 287 -13.64 9.05 13.53
N SER A 288 -13.91 10.29 13.96
CA SER A 288 -15.15 10.96 13.55
C SER A 288 -15.26 11.02 12.02
N GLU A 289 -16.48 10.91 11.51
CA GLU A 289 -16.75 10.91 10.07
C GLU A 289 -16.12 12.13 9.36
N GLU A 290 -16.23 13.32 9.97
CA GLU A 290 -15.65 14.57 9.45
C GLU A 290 -14.12 14.47 9.29
N ASN A 291 -13.42 13.99 10.31
CA ASN A 291 -11.94 13.89 10.28
C ASN A 291 -11.46 12.81 9.29
N VAL A 292 -12.15 11.68 9.23
CA VAL A 292 -11.84 10.59 8.31
C VAL A 292 -12.08 11.01 6.87
N GLN A 293 -13.20 11.68 6.58
CA GLN A 293 -13.49 12.20 5.23
C GLN A 293 -12.51 13.29 4.79
N ASP A 294 -12.14 14.21 5.71
CA ASP A 294 -11.15 15.26 5.43
C ASP A 294 -9.78 14.64 5.11
N TYR A 295 -9.36 13.61 5.87
CA TYR A 295 -8.14 12.86 5.59
C TYR A 295 -8.20 12.19 4.21
N SER A 296 -9.27 11.43 3.97
CA SER A 296 -9.50 10.73 2.70
C SER A 296 -9.39 11.68 1.49
N LYS A 297 -10.03 12.85 1.59
CA LYS A 297 -9.99 13.86 0.53
C LYS A 297 -8.58 14.44 0.30
N GLN A 298 -7.84 14.72 1.37
CA GLN A 298 -6.52 15.35 1.26
C GLN A 298 -5.42 14.36 0.83
N GLN A 299 -5.58 13.07 1.16
CA GLN A 299 -4.57 12.06 0.93
C GLN A 299 -4.91 11.07 -0.19
N SER A 300 -6.04 11.27 -0.89
CA SER A 300 -6.53 10.31 -1.89
C SER A 300 -6.58 8.88 -1.33
N ALA A 301 -7.17 8.77 -0.14
CA ALA A 301 -7.26 7.54 0.62
C ALA A 301 -8.70 7.03 0.71
N PHE A 302 -8.87 5.73 0.99
CA PHE A 302 -10.18 5.16 1.32
C PHE A 302 -10.48 5.36 2.80
N THR A 303 -11.74 5.63 3.13
CA THR A 303 -12.18 5.62 4.53
C THR A 303 -12.26 4.18 5.06
N PRO A 304 -12.06 3.96 6.36
CA PRO A 304 -12.01 2.62 6.92
C PRO A 304 -13.38 1.98 7.15
N TYR A 305 -14.47 2.71 6.93
CA TYR A 305 -15.83 2.26 7.24
C TYR A 305 -16.44 1.32 6.21
N LYS A 306 -17.46 0.55 6.58
CA LYS A 306 -18.23 -0.33 5.68
C LYS A 306 -18.81 0.44 4.50
N ASP A 307 -19.40 1.60 4.78
CA ASP A 307 -19.88 2.54 3.76
C ASP A 307 -18.73 3.43 3.30
N THR A 308 -17.75 2.80 2.65
CA THR A 308 -16.52 3.46 2.24
C THR A 308 -16.80 4.67 1.35
N TYR A 309 -16.32 5.81 1.78
CA TYR A 309 -16.27 7.04 1.01
C TYR A 309 -14.87 7.22 0.41
N VAL A 310 -14.83 7.78 -0.78
CA VAL A 310 -13.58 8.27 -1.38
C VAL A 310 -13.73 9.76 -1.62
N GLY A 311 -12.89 10.56 -0.99
CA GLY A 311 -12.87 12.02 -1.14
C GLY A 311 -12.30 12.48 -2.47
N ASP A 312 -11.76 11.58 -3.28
CA ASP A 312 -11.06 11.85 -4.52
C ASP A 312 -11.70 11.08 -5.68
N GLU A 313 -12.26 11.81 -6.65
CA GLU A 313 -12.89 11.22 -7.84
C GLU A 313 -11.91 10.36 -8.67
N ALA A 314 -10.62 10.60 -8.56
CA ALA A 314 -9.63 9.77 -9.24
C ALA A 314 -9.73 8.28 -8.84
N LEU A 315 -10.25 7.97 -7.64
CA LEU A 315 -10.38 6.62 -7.11
C LEU A 315 -11.69 5.91 -7.49
N ASN A 316 -12.61 6.58 -8.18
CA ASN A 316 -13.91 6.00 -8.53
C ASN A 316 -13.78 4.68 -9.31
N GLY A 317 -12.74 4.52 -10.13
CA GLY A 317 -12.50 3.32 -10.93
C GLY A 317 -12.19 2.05 -10.14
N VAL A 318 -11.86 2.17 -8.84
CA VAL A 318 -11.53 1.03 -7.97
C VAL A 318 -12.45 0.90 -6.75
N LEU A 319 -13.40 1.82 -6.60
CA LEU A 319 -14.29 1.85 -5.45
C LEU A 319 -15.13 0.57 -5.32
N ASP A 320 -15.55 -0.02 -6.44
CA ASP A 320 -16.33 -1.26 -6.44
C ASP A 320 -15.54 -2.46 -5.93
N PHE A 321 -14.24 -2.53 -6.20
CA PHE A 321 -13.36 -3.54 -5.60
C PHE A 321 -13.33 -3.39 -4.08
N TYR A 322 -13.17 -2.15 -3.63
CA TYR A 322 -13.07 -1.85 -2.21
C TYR A 322 -14.36 -2.17 -1.46
N LYS A 323 -15.52 -1.72 -1.98
CA LYS A 323 -16.84 -2.00 -1.41
C LYS A 323 -17.19 -3.50 -1.43
N ALA A 324 -16.79 -4.21 -2.47
CA ALA A 324 -17.03 -5.65 -2.59
C ALA A 324 -16.09 -6.51 -1.74
N GLY A 325 -15.09 -5.91 -1.06
CA GLY A 325 -14.08 -6.64 -0.32
C GLY A 325 -13.18 -7.51 -1.21
N LYS A 326 -13.11 -7.21 -2.52
CA LYS A 326 -12.18 -7.88 -3.46
C LYS A 326 -10.77 -7.28 -3.33
N LEU A 327 -10.25 -7.39 -2.12
CA LEU A 327 -8.96 -6.83 -1.73
C LEU A 327 -7.98 -7.97 -1.47
N ALA A 328 -6.72 -7.73 -1.78
CA ALA A 328 -5.60 -8.56 -1.37
C ALA A 328 -4.53 -7.69 -0.76
N ASP A 329 -3.87 -8.20 0.27
CA ASP A 329 -2.77 -7.54 0.94
C ASP A 329 -1.53 -7.39 0.05
N PHE A 330 -0.62 -6.56 0.44
CA PHE A 330 0.66 -6.37 -0.24
C PHE A 330 1.55 -7.59 -0.06
N CYS A 331 2.05 -8.14 -1.16
CA CYS A 331 2.83 -9.38 -1.14
C CYS A 331 4.18 -9.27 -0.41
N ASP A 332 4.71 -8.09 -0.25
CA ASP A 332 5.93 -7.84 0.54
C ASP A 332 5.72 -8.03 2.05
N HIS A 333 4.46 -8.01 2.52
CA HIS A 333 4.15 -8.37 3.92
C HIS A 333 4.39 -9.86 4.23
N TYR A 334 4.47 -10.71 3.21
CA TYR A 334 4.78 -12.15 3.36
C TYR A 334 6.26 -12.47 3.12
N VAL A 335 7.07 -11.45 2.89
CA VAL A 335 8.52 -11.58 2.66
C VAL A 335 9.27 -10.96 3.83
N PRO A 336 10.29 -11.63 4.41
CA PRO A 336 11.07 -11.04 5.49
C PRO A 336 11.62 -9.66 5.14
N ALA A 337 11.37 -8.66 5.99
CA ALA A 337 11.74 -7.26 5.76
C ALA A 337 13.27 -7.04 5.59
N SER A 338 14.09 -8.01 5.99
CA SER A 338 15.55 -7.98 5.79
C SER A 338 15.99 -8.33 4.37
N ILE A 339 15.08 -8.83 3.52
CA ILE A 339 15.37 -9.09 2.10
C ILE A 339 15.29 -7.77 1.34
N ASN A 340 16.35 -7.43 0.60
CA ASN A 340 16.36 -6.24 -0.26
C ASN A 340 15.52 -6.46 -1.54
N LEU A 341 14.22 -6.65 -1.36
CA LEU A 341 13.26 -6.87 -2.45
C LEU A 341 13.32 -5.75 -3.49
N ALA A 342 13.34 -4.49 -3.05
CA ALA A 342 13.39 -3.34 -3.94
C ALA A 342 14.64 -3.35 -4.88
N GLY A 343 15.81 -3.65 -4.35
CA GLY A 343 17.04 -3.77 -5.13
C GLY A 343 17.01 -4.95 -6.11
N PHE A 344 16.40 -6.06 -5.72
CA PHE A 344 16.23 -7.20 -6.62
C PHE A 344 15.24 -6.90 -7.75
N LEU A 345 14.14 -6.19 -7.47
CA LEU A 345 13.19 -5.72 -8.49
C LEU A 345 13.85 -4.75 -9.48
N GLN A 346 14.66 -3.81 -8.99
CA GLN A 346 15.41 -2.91 -9.86
C GLN A 346 16.31 -3.71 -10.83
N THR A 347 17.03 -4.70 -10.31
CA THR A 347 17.87 -5.59 -11.14
C THR A 347 17.02 -6.39 -12.13
N LEU A 348 15.84 -6.87 -11.72
CA LEU A 348 14.91 -7.60 -12.59
C LEU A 348 14.49 -6.76 -13.79
N VAL A 349 13.93 -5.56 -13.54
CA VAL A 349 13.38 -4.73 -14.61
C VAL A 349 14.45 -4.17 -15.54
N GLN A 350 15.67 -3.95 -15.04
CA GLN A 350 16.81 -3.50 -15.85
C GLN A 350 17.40 -4.64 -16.69
N SER A 351 17.57 -5.83 -16.13
CA SER A 351 18.24 -6.95 -16.82
C SER A 351 17.29 -7.85 -17.60
N GLY A 352 16.01 -7.90 -17.27
CA GLY A 352 15.05 -8.86 -17.80
C GLY A 352 15.31 -10.31 -17.36
N ASN A 353 16.11 -10.54 -16.30
CA ASN A 353 16.54 -11.89 -15.91
C ASN A 353 15.73 -12.43 -14.73
N THR A 354 14.56 -13.01 -15.04
CA THR A 354 13.67 -13.67 -14.07
C THR A 354 14.37 -14.72 -13.22
N LYS A 355 15.17 -15.60 -13.84
CA LYS A 355 15.85 -16.69 -13.12
C LYS A 355 16.80 -16.15 -12.04
N ARG A 356 17.57 -15.11 -12.36
CA ARG A 356 18.49 -14.48 -11.40
C ARG A 356 17.70 -13.86 -10.24
N PHE A 357 16.62 -13.15 -10.54
CA PHE A 357 15.75 -12.53 -9.54
C PHE A 357 15.20 -13.56 -8.55
N LEU A 358 14.55 -14.61 -9.06
CA LEU A 358 13.90 -15.64 -8.25
C LEU A 358 14.90 -16.44 -7.40
N ASN A 359 16.07 -16.77 -7.98
CA ASN A 359 17.15 -17.43 -7.25
C ASN A 359 17.71 -16.55 -6.13
N SER A 360 17.85 -15.23 -6.37
CA SER A 360 18.31 -14.30 -5.33
C SER A 360 17.32 -14.20 -4.18
N MET A 361 16.02 -14.09 -4.50
CA MET A 361 14.94 -14.09 -3.49
C MET A 361 14.97 -15.36 -2.66
N GLN A 362 15.02 -16.55 -3.29
CA GLN A 362 15.05 -17.83 -2.58
C GLN A 362 16.29 -17.95 -1.70
N SER A 363 17.47 -17.61 -2.22
CA SER A 363 18.72 -17.70 -1.47
C SER A 363 18.71 -16.83 -0.20
N GLU A 364 18.19 -15.62 -0.27
CA GLU A 364 18.10 -14.76 0.92
C GLU A 364 17.03 -15.26 1.91
N TYR A 365 15.90 -15.72 1.40
CA TYR A 365 14.85 -16.33 2.21
C TYR A 365 15.38 -17.54 3.00
N ASP A 366 16.04 -18.48 2.33
CA ASP A 366 16.60 -19.70 2.95
C ASP A 366 17.63 -19.37 4.05
N LYS A 367 18.45 -18.33 3.83
CA LYS A 367 19.42 -17.86 4.85
C LYS A 367 18.74 -17.33 6.11
N ILE A 368 17.60 -16.66 5.97
CA ILE A 368 16.85 -16.10 7.09
C ILE A 368 16.17 -17.21 7.86
N GLU A 369 15.47 -18.11 7.15
CA GLU A 369 14.83 -19.27 7.78
C GLU A 369 15.83 -20.14 8.52
N ALA A 370 17.01 -20.42 7.94
CA ALA A 370 18.05 -21.17 8.61
C ALA A 370 18.58 -20.53 9.91
N ARG A 371 18.41 -19.20 10.08
CA ARG A 371 18.77 -18.50 11.33
C ARG A 371 17.66 -18.58 12.37
N ASN A 372 16.39 -18.58 11.94
CA ASN A 372 15.22 -18.65 12.81
C ASN A 372 15.06 -20.04 13.46
N PHE A 373 15.65 -21.08 12.87
CA PHE A 373 15.67 -22.46 13.41
C PHE A 373 16.86 -22.75 14.35
N ARG A 374 17.71 -21.77 14.64
CA ARG A 374 18.81 -21.89 15.60
C ARG A 374 18.52 -21.12 16.88
#